data_7b9ff6a3571895626ed36528c9787968
#
_entry.id   7b9ff6a3571895626ed36528c9787968
#
_cell.length_a   1.000
_cell.length_b   1.000
_cell.length_c   1.000
_cell.angle_alpha   90.00
_cell.angle_beta   90.00
_cell.angle_gamma   90.00
#
_symmetry.space_group_name_H-M   'P 1'
#
loop_
_entity.id
_entity.type
_entity.pdbx_description
1 polymer ?
#
loop_
_entity_poly.entity_id
_entity_poly.type
_entity_poly.pdbx_seq_one_letter_code
_entity_poly.pdbx_strand_id
1 'polypeptide(L)'
;MVLVDTSIWIDCFHGEDTGAILDDLIDNQLVCINDLILAELLPSINRRKVWELKNALLAVPRLALTIHWDEIIAMQTRNLQNGINRVGIPDLLIVQNSLQNNIPLLTHDKHFRLMKDLFHLDLYSK
;
A
#
# COMPACT_ATOMS: atom_id res chain seq x y z
N MET A 1 2.84 10.27 -8.58
CA MET A 1 3.18 9.49 -7.37
C MET A 1 2.37 8.20 -7.35
N VAL A 2 2.95 7.17 -6.82
CA VAL A 2 2.31 5.86 -6.65
C VAL A 2 2.53 5.40 -5.21
N LEU A 3 1.45 5.04 -4.53
CA LEU A 3 1.53 4.45 -3.19
C LEU A 3 1.82 2.95 -3.37
N VAL A 4 2.96 2.49 -2.84
CA VAL A 4 3.40 1.10 -3.00
C VAL A 4 3.07 0.32 -1.74
N ASP A 5 2.20 -0.68 -1.88
CA ASP A 5 1.73 -1.53 -0.79
C ASP A 5 2.82 -2.47 -0.29
N THR A 6 2.64 -2.95 0.93
CA THR A 6 3.50 -3.91 1.62
C THR A 6 3.82 -5.13 0.77
N SER A 7 2.82 -5.67 0.04
CA SER A 7 2.99 -6.88 -0.79
C SER A 7 4.09 -6.72 -1.85
N ILE A 8 4.18 -5.55 -2.47
CA ILE A 8 5.20 -5.27 -3.49
C ILE A 8 6.60 -5.21 -2.84
N TRP A 9 6.72 -4.53 -1.71
CA TRP A 9 8.00 -4.45 -0.99
C TRP A 9 8.48 -5.82 -0.55
N ILE A 10 7.57 -6.64 0.00
CA ILE A 10 7.90 -8.01 0.46
C ILE A 10 8.36 -8.86 -0.72
N ASP A 11 7.65 -8.82 -1.86
CA ASP A 11 8.02 -9.57 -3.05
C ASP A 11 9.39 -9.13 -3.56
N CYS A 12 9.67 -7.85 -3.57
CA CYS A 12 10.97 -7.30 -3.93
C CYS A 12 12.08 -7.83 -3.00
N PHE A 13 11.83 -7.89 -1.69
CA PHE A 13 12.79 -8.43 -0.71
C PHE A 13 13.08 -9.91 -0.92
N HIS A 14 12.11 -10.67 -1.45
CA HIS A 14 12.28 -12.10 -1.72
C HIS A 14 12.84 -12.37 -3.12
N GLY A 15 13.25 -11.33 -3.85
CA GLY A 15 13.81 -11.48 -5.20
C GLY A 15 12.77 -11.81 -6.27
N GLU A 16 11.49 -11.57 -5.98
CA GLU A 16 10.42 -11.76 -6.96
C GLU A 16 10.51 -10.72 -8.08
N ASP A 17 9.95 -11.05 -9.26
CA ASP A 17 10.12 -10.28 -10.50
C ASP A 17 9.27 -9.00 -10.57
N THR A 18 8.94 -8.41 -9.45
CA THR A 18 8.31 -7.10 -9.34
C THR A 18 9.31 -5.97 -9.24
N GLY A 19 10.59 -6.33 -9.05
CA GLY A 19 11.68 -5.37 -8.86
C GLY A 19 11.81 -4.40 -10.02
N ALA A 20 11.54 -4.84 -11.26
CA ALA A 20 11.68 -3.96 -12.43
C ALA A 20 10.70 -2.77 -12.38
N ILE A 21 9.43 -3.01 -12.01
CA ILE A 21 8.44 -1.94 -11.90
C ILE A 21 8.79 -1.01 -10.74
N LEU A 22 9.15 -1.58 -9.60
CA LEU A 22 9.49 -0.81 -8.41
C LEU A 22 10.76 0.01 -8.64
N ASP A 23 11.79 -0.59 -9.25
CA ASP A 23 13.03 0.11 -9.55
C ASP A 23 12.80 1.30 -10.48
N ASP A 24 11.98 1.13 -11.52
CA ASP A 24 11.62 2.22 -12.43
C ASP A 24 10.92 3.36 -11.67
N LEU A 25 9.99 3.03 -10.79
CA LEU A 25 9.26 4.02 -10.00
C LEU A 25 10.19 4.76 -9.04
N ILE A 26 11.11 4.05 -8.40
CA ILE A 26 12.09 4.64 -7.48
C ILE A 26 13.04 5.56 -8.25
N ASP A 27 13.56 5.10 -9.38
CA ASP A 27 14.49 5.88 -10.20
C ASP A 27 13.85 7.17 -10.71
N ASN A 28 12.55 7.16 -10.97
CA ASN A 28 11.80 8.33 -11.43
C ASN A 28 11.19 9.14 -10.28
N GLN A 29 11.51 8.79 -9.03
CA GLN A 29 11.02 9.48 -7.83
C GLN A 29 9.48 9.55 -7.76
N LEU A 30 8.81 8.46 -8.15
CA LEU A 30 7.35 8.36 -8.21
C LEU A 30 6.75 7.59 -7.04
N VAL A 31 7.56 7.00 -6.18
CA VAL A 31 7.10 6.18 -5.06
C VAL A 31 6.79 7.05 -3.85
N CYS A 32 5.70 6.75 -3.18
CA CYS A 32 5.42 7.25 -1.84
C CYS A 32 4.99 6.12 -0.92
N ILE A 33 5.03 6.38 0.36
CA ILE A 33 4.71 5.40 1.41
C ILE A 33 3.95 6.11 2.53
N ASN A 34 3.32 5.36 3.42
CA ASN A 34 2.71 5.92 4.62
C ASN A 34 3.22 5.21 5.87
N ASP A 35 2.88 5.74 7.03
CA ASP A 35 3.36 5.21 8.30
C ASP A 35 2.82 3.80 8.60
N LEU A 36 1.63 3.48 8.12
CA LEU A 36 1.06 2.14 8.29
C LEU A 36 1.91 1.09 7.57
N ILE A 37 2.24 1.35 6.31
CA ILE A 37 3.08 0.44 5.51
C ILE A 37 4.47 0.32 6.15
N LEU A 38 5.05 1.42 6.60
CA LEU A 38 6.33 1.40 7.32
C LEU A 38 6.24 0.55 8.59
N ALA A 39 5.16 0.69 9.36
CA ALA A 39 4.96 -0.10 10.58
C ALA A 39 4.81 -1.60 10.28
N GLU A 40 4.30 -1.96 9.12
CA GLU A 40 4.21 -3.35 8.70
C GLU A 40 5.57 -3.91 8.24
N LEU A 41 6.41 -3.09 7.62
CA LEU A 41 7.67 -3.52 7.01
C LEU A 41 8.87 -3.45 7.96
N LEU A 42 8.98 -2.36 8.73
CA LEU A 42 10.19 -2.08 9.51
C LEU A 42 10.51 -3.11 10.58
N PRO A 43 9.55 -3.72 11.28
CA PRO A 43 9.90 -4.73 12.29
C PRO A 43 10.73 -5.88 11.74
N SER A 44 10.37 -6.43 10.58
CA SER A 44 11.12 -7.51 9.94
C SER A 44 12.48 -7.04 9.44
N ILE A 45 12.53 -5.84 8.85
CA ILE A 45 13.77 -5.22 8.37
C ILE A 45 14.74 -4.98 9.52
N ASN A 46 14.26 -4.44 10.64
CA ASN A 46 15.07 -4.20 11.84
C ASN A 46 15.60 -5.52 12.41
N ARG A 47 14.77 -6.55 12.48
CA ARG A 47 15.18 -7.86 12.96
C ARG A 47 16.27 -8.49 12.10
N ARG A 48 16.16 -8.34 10.77
CA ARG A 48 17.14 -8.86 9.81
C ARG A 48 18.35 -7.94 9.62
N LYS A 49 18.32 -6.74 10.22
CA LYS A 49 19.41 -5.75 10.15
C LYS A 49 19.74 -5.33 8.71
N VAL A 50 18.73 -5.20 7.86
CA VAL A 50 18.90 -4.79 6.46
C VAL A 50 18.85 -3.26 6.40
N TRP A 51 19.92 -2.64 6.87
CA TRP A 51 19.97 -1.18 7.09
C TRP A 51 19.88 -0.35 5.80
N GLU A 52 20.46 -0.83 4.71
CA GLU A 52 20.37 -0.15 3.41
C GLU A 52 18.92 -0.01 2.95
N LEU A 53 18.16 -1.08 3.11
CA LEU A 53 16.74 -1.11 2.76
C LEU A 53 15.94 -0.19 3.67
N LYS A 54 16.23 -0.22 4.96
CA LYS A 54 15.60 0.69 5.93
C LYS A 54 15.81 2.15 5.52
N ASN A 55 17.05 2.50 5.20
CA ASN A 55 17.40 3.86 4.79
C ASN A 55 16.67 4.26 3.51
N ALA A 56 16.57 3.35 2.54
CA ALA A 56 15.85 3.59 1.29
C ALA A 56 14.36 3.85 1.55
N LEU A 57 13.73 3.03 2.40
CA LEU A 57 12.32 3.20 2.74
C LEU A 57 12.07 4.52 3.48
N LEU A 58 12.94 4.89 4.42
CA LEU A 58 12.78 6.12 5.18
C LEU A 58 13.03 7.37 4.33
N ALA A 59 13.72 7.23 3.20
CA ALA A 59 13.97 8.33 2.26
C ALA A 59 12.82 8.57 1.28
N VAL A 60 11.89 7.62 1.15
CA VAL A 60 10.73 7.73 0.25
C VAL A 60 9.76 8.80 0.80
N PRO A 61 9.21 9.67 -0.06
CA PRO A 61 8.20 10.63 0.39
C PRO A 61 7.03 9.97 1.10
N ARG A 62 6.60 10.58 2.20
CA ARG A 62 5.59 10.03 3.08
C ARG A 62 4.26 10.75 2.93
N LEU A 63 3.19 9.99 2.66
CA LEU A 63 1.83 10.53 2.70
C LEU A 63 1.32 10.51 4.14
N ALA A 64 0.78 11.64 4.59
CA ALA A 64 0.14 11.69 5.88
C ALA A 64 -1.12 10.81 5.89
N LEU A 65 -1.31 10.05 6.95
CA LEU A 65 -2.53 9.28 7.19
C LEU A 65 -3.52 10.16 7.94
N THR A 66 -4.64 10.48 7.30
CA THR A 66 -5.75 11.16 7.95
C THR A 66 -6.91 10.17 8.03
N ILE A 67 -7.09 9.58 9.20
CA ILE A 67 -8.05 8.48 9.38
C ILE A 67 -9.43 9.05 9.73
N HIS A 68 -10.41 8.72 8.89
CA HIS A 68 -11.82 9.03 9.14
C HIS A 68 -12.54 7.72 9.47
N TRP A 69 -12.71 7.45 10.74
CA TRP A 69 -13.23 6.16 11.21
C TRP A 69 -14.65 5.87 10.72
N ASP A 70 -15.51 6.88 10.64
CA ASP A 70 -16.87 6.68 10.13
C ASP A 70 -16.85 6.18 8.68
N GLU A 71 -15.95 6.71 7.86
CA GLU A 71 -15.76 6.25 6.49
C GLU A 71 -15.23 4.81 6.44
N ILE A 72 -14.28 4.48 7.31
CA ILE A 72 -13.74 3.11 7.42
C ILE A 72 -14.87 2.13 7.75
N ILE A 73 -15.71 2.47 8.72
CA ILE A 73 -16.87 1.65 9.09
C ILE A 73 -17.82 1.47 7.89
N ALA A 74 -18.12 2.55 7.18
CA ALA A 74 -19.00 2.51 6.01
C ALA A 74 -18.41 1.65 4.89
N MET A 75 -17.11 1.78 4.63
CA MET A 75 -16.43 0.98 3.62
C MET A 75 -16.47 -0.51 3.95
N GLN A 76 -16.20 -0.88 5.20
CA GLN A 76 -16.24 -2.29 5.60
C GLN A 76 -17.65 -2.84 5.55
N THR A 77 -18.65 -2.04 5.90
CA THR A 77 -20.06 -2.43 5.78
C THR A 77 -20.40 -2.74 4.32
N ARG A 78 -19.97 -1.89 3.38
CA ARG A 78 -20.19 -2.12 1.94
C ARG A 78 -19.46 -3.38 1.46
N ASN A 79 -18.23 -3.62 1.93
CA ASN A 79 -17.51 -4.85 1.60
C ASN A 79 -18.34 -6.08 1.98
N LEU A 80 -18.82 -6.14 3.21
CA LEU A 80 -19.60 -7.27 3.70
C LEU A 80 -20.91 -7.44 2.92
N GLN A 81 -21.57 -6.33 2.58
CA GLN A 81 -22.78 -6.35 1.78
C GLN A 81 -22.56 -6.88 0.36
N ASN A 82 -21.33 -6.79 -0.14
CA ASN A 82 -20.95 -7.22 -1.48
C ASN A 82 -20.13 -8.52 -1.49
N GLY A 83 -20.14 -9.26 -0.38
CA GLY A 83 -19.48 -10.56 -0.29
C GLY A 83 -17.96 -10.49 -0.16
N ILE A 84 -17.41 -9.33 0.15
CA ILE A 84 -15.97 -9.16 0.37
C ILE A 84 -15.70 -9.27 1.87
N ASN A 85 -15.23 -10.45 2.30
CA ASN A 85 -15.29 -10.86 3.72
C ASN A 85 -13.95 -10.88 4.43
N ARG A 86 -12.82 -10.71 3.74
CA ARG A 86 -11.49 -10.93 4.34
C ARG A 86 -10.59 -9.72 4.27
N VAL A 87 -11.19 -8.54 4.20
CA VAL A 87 -10.44 -7.29 4.20
C VAL A 87 -10.25 -6.84 5.63
N GLY A 88 -8.99 -6.64 6.01
CA GLY A 88 -8.65 -6.11 7.33
C GLY A 88 -8.74 -4.59 7.39
N ILE A 89 -8.81 -4.07 8.60
CA ILE A 89 -8.80 -2.61 8.81
C ILE A 89 -7.57 -1.94 8.20
N PRO A 90 -6.35 -2.49 8.31
CA PRO A 90 -5.18 -1.88 7.68
C PRO A 90 -5.35 -1.68 6.17
N ASP A 91 -5.95 -2.63 5.47
CA ASP A 91 -6.20 -2.50 4.02
C ASP A 91 -7.14 -1.32 3.72
N LEU A 92 -8.16 -1.14 4.56
CA LEU A 92 -9.09 -0.02 4.40
C LEU A 92 -8.43 1.33 4.64
N LEU A 93 -7.49 1.40 5.57
CA LEU A 93 -6.71 2.61 5.81
C LEU A 93 -5.85 2.96 4.58
N ILE A 94 -5.29 1.96 3.92
CA ILE A 94 -4.51 2.14 2.69
C ILE A 94 -5.42 2.64 1.55
N VAL A 95 -6.60 2.04 1.39
CA VAL A 95 -7.58 2.47 0.39
C VAL A 95 -7.98 3.92 0.63
N GLN A 96 -8.33 4.27 1.87
CA GLN A 96 -8.71 5.62 2.24
C GLN A 96 -7.58 6.61 1.94
N ASN A 97 -6.35 6.27 2.30
CA ASN A 97 -5.18 7.11 2.06
C ASN A 97 -4.95 7.37 0.56
N SER A 98 -5.07 6.33 -0.25
CA SER A 98 -4.97 6.43 -1.72
C SER A 98 -6.05 7.36 -2.30
N LEU A 99 -7.30 7.15 -1.89
CA LEU A 99 -8.44 7.93 -2.38
C LEU A 99 -8.37 9.40 -1.98
N GLN A 100 -8.01 9.68 -0.72
CA GLN A 100 -7.88 11.05 -0.22
C GLN A 100 -6.86 11.89 -0.99
N ASN A 101 -5.80 11.25 -1.45
CA ASN A 101 -4.69 11.92 -2.12
C ASN A 101 -4.76 11.80 -3.64
N ASN A 102 -5.77 11.12 -4.18
CA ASN A 102 -5.87 10.81 -5.62
C ASN A 102 -4.59 10.20 -6.18
N ILE A 103 -4.00 9.28 -5.42
CA ILE A 103 -2.75 8.60 -5.78
C ILE A 103 -3.05 7.14 -6.05
N PRO A 104 -2.64 6.58 -7.20
CA PRO A 104 -2.85 5.17 -7.49
C PRO A 104 -2.07 4.28 -6.54
N LEU A 105 -2.60 3.09 -6.29
CA LEU A 105 -2.02 2.08 -5.43
C LEU A 105 -1.39 0.97 -6.28
N LEU A 106 -0.12 0.64 -6.02
CA LEU A 106 0.54 -0.52 -6.59
C LEU A 106 0.53 -1.64 -5.56
N THR A 107 -0.10 -2.77 -5.90
CA THR A 107 -0.28 -3.90 -4.99
C THR A 107 -0.34 -5.22 -5.76
N HIS A 108 0.03 -6.31 -5.08
CA HIS A 108 -0.23 -7.68 -5.53
C HIS A 108 -1.37 -8.35 -4.77
N ASP A 109 -1.91 -7.68 -3.76
CA ASP A 109 -2.96 -8.26 -2.92
C ASP A 109 -4.31 -8.20 -3.65
N LYS A 110 -4.91 -9.37 -3.83
CA LYS A 110 -6.20 -9.51 -4.52
C LYS A 110 -7.35 -8.78 -3.82
N HIS A 111 -7.26 -8.52 -2.52
CA HIS A 111 -8.30 -7.81 -1.77
C HIS A 111 -8.53 -6.42 -2.34
N PHE A 112 -7.46 -5.73 -2.74
CA PHE A 112 -7.60 -4.40 -3.34
C PHE A 112 -8.26 -4.47 -4.72
N ARG A 113 -8.03 -5.53 -5.49
CA ARG A 113 -8.71 -5.73 -6.77
C ARG A 113 -10.21 -5.93 -6.59
N LEU A 114 -10.63 -6.63 -5.54
CA LEU A 114 -12.03 -6.81 -5.22
C LEU A 114 -12.71 -5.47 -4.87
N MET A 115 -11.99 -4.57 -4.25
CA MET A 115 -12.50 -3.27 -3.83
C MET A 115 -12.40 -2.20 -4.93
N LYS A 116 -11.70 -2.48 -6.02
CA LYS A 116 -11.44 -1.49 -7.07
C LYS A 116 -12.71 -0.83 -7.59
N ASP A 117 -13.68 -1.65 -8.02
CA ASP A 117 -14.91 -1.13 -8.60
C ASP A 117 -15.85 -0.56 -7.54
N LEU A 118 -15.85 -1.16 -6.35
CA LEU A 118 -16.75 -0.77 -5.27
C LEU A 118 -16.45 0.65 -4.76
N PHE A 119 -15.17 1.01 -4.67
CA PHE A 119 -14.73 2.31 -4.12
C PHE A 119 -14.08 3.22 -5.15
N HIS A 120 -14.08 2.83 -6.43
CA HIS A 120 -13.38 3.57 -7.49
C HIS A 120 -11.89 3.76 -7.18
N LEU A 121 -11.29 2.71 -6.63
CA LEU A 121 -9.87 2.67 -6.30
C LEU A 121 -9.04 2.64 -7.58
N ASP A 122 -8.07 3.53 -7.69
CA ASP A 122 -7.14 3.56 -8.81
C ASP A 122 -5.97 2.61 -8.51
N LEU A 123 -5.87 1.52 -9.26
CA LEU A 123 -4.76 0.58 -9.14
C LEU A 123 -3.75 0.89 -10.25
N TYR A 124 -2.49 1.07 -9.84
CA TYR A 124 -1.42 1.32 -10.80
C TYR A 124 -1.14 0.07 -11.63
N SER A 125 -1.10 0.24 -12.94
CA SER A 125 -0.65 -0.81 -13.87
C SER A 125 0.28 -0.20 -14.90
N LYS A 126 1.32 -0.92 -15.20
CA LYS A 126 2.29 -0.47 -16.18
C LYS A 126 1.89 -0.96 -17.58
#